data_c73df922609ddf55718e390eac72f628
#
_entry.id   c73df922609ddf55718e390eac72f628
#
_cell.length_a   1.000
_cell.length_b   1.000
_cell.length_c   1.000
_cell.angle_alpha   90.00
_cell.angle_beta   90.00
_cell.angle_gamma   90.00
#
_symmetry.space_group_name_H-M   'P 1'
#
loop_
_entity.id
_entity.type
_entity.pdbx_description
1 polymer ?
#
loop_
_entity_poly.entity_id
_entity_poly.type
_entity_poly.pdbx_seq_one_letter_code
_entity_poly.pdbx_strand_id
1 'polypeptide(L)'
;MVKPLINDARAYLRGEWRNVSISVEDGIIKTMVDLPHNPDAPLLLPGLVDLHVHARDPGFPAKEDLFTCAAAARAGGFSDIAVMPNTSPVCDTPELVRYILQKSADFSVRVHPISAITVGEMSEQLVNMEAMADAGAMAFSDDGHPVKDDDLMREALVRAKKLGKPILAHSEDERLSAGGCINQGKVSALLGLRGIPNEAEIEGIRRAISLCRETGAPLH
;
A
#
# COMPACT_ATOMS: atom_id res chain seq x y z
N MET A 1 -16.27 -26.62 25.88
CA MET A 1 -16.78 -26.27 24.55
C MET A 1 -16.41 -24.85 24.29
N VAL A 2 -15.64 -24.60 23.23
CA VAL A 2 -15.27 -23.22 22.78
C VAL A 2 -16.56 -22.54 22.32
N LYS A 3 -16.92 -21.42 22.96
CA LYS A 3 -18.12 -20.66 22.59
C LYS A 3 -17.90 -20.01 21.20
N PRO A 4 -18.83 -20.14 20.25
CA PRO A 4 -18.67 -19.49 18.97
C PRO A 4 -18.61 -17.97 19.14
N LEU A 5 -17.67 -17.33 18.44
CA LEU A 5 -17.56 -15.86 18.37
C LEU A 5 -18.64 -15.29 17.43
N ILE A 6 -18.93 -16.04 16.36
CA ILE A 6 -19.94 -15.69 15.33
C ILE A 6 -20.88 -16.89 15.25
N ASN A 7 -22.16 -16.69 15.59
CA ASN A 7 -23.13 -17.78 15.65
C ASN A 7 -23.78 -18.08 14.29
N ASP A 8 -23.97 -17.08 13.44
CA ASP A 8 -24.53 -17.20 12.09
C ASP A 8 -24.07 -16.00 11.26
N ALA A 9 -23.37 -16.28 10.18
CA ALA A 9 -22.96 -15.27 9.20
C ALA A 9 -22.87 -15.87 7.80
N ARG A 10 -23.14 -15.08 6.79
CA ARG A 10 -22.89 -15.44 5.38
C ARG A 10 -21.46 -15.11 5.02
N ALA A 11 -20.60 -16.11 4.98
CA ALA A 11 -19.21 -15.98 4.61
C ALA A 11 -18.98 -16.30 3.13
N TYR A 12 -18.16 -15.49 2.43
CA TYR A 12 -17.71 -15.81 1.09
C TYR A 12 -16.45 -16.67 1.16
N LEU A 13 -16.59 -17.95 0.84
CA LEU A 13 -15.55 -18.96 0.99
C LEU A 13 -15.33 -19.71 -0.32
N ARG A 14 -14.13 -19.64 -0.86
CA ARG A 14 -13.71 -20.37 -2.07
C ARG A 14 -14.67 -20.18 -3.26
N GLY A 15 -15.18 -18.97 -3.44
CA GLY A 15 -16.07 -18.64 -4.56
C GLY A 15 -17.56 -18.78 -4.27
N GLU A 16 -17.95 -19.22 -3.06
CA GLU A 16 -19.34 -19.47 -2.71
C GLU A 16 -19.76 -18.77 -1.42
N TRP A 17 -21.02 -18.40 -1.31
CA TRP A 17 -21.63 -17.89 -0.10
C TRP A 17 -22.19 -19.05 0.73
N ARG A 18 -21.73 -19.16 1.97
CA ARG A 18 -22.16 -20.20 2.93
C ARG A 18 -22.52 -19.56 4.26
N ASN A 19 -23.60 -20.03 4.88
CA ASN A 19 -23.88 -19.68 6.26
C ASN A 19 -23.01 -20.52 7.19
N VAL A 20 -22.34 -19.87 8.13
CA VAL A 20 -21.37 -20.49 9.00
C VAL A 20 -21.48 -19.98 10.44
N SER A 21 -21.14 -20.86 11.39
CA SER A 21 -20.78 -20.51 12.77
C SER A 21 -19.29 -20.66 12.93
N ILE A 22 -18.64 -19.69 13.56
CA ILE A 22 -17.18 -19.64 13.73
C ILE A 22 -16.81 -19.50 15.18
N SER A 23 -15.92 -20.38 15.66
CA SER A 23 -15.24 -20.20 16.94
C SER A 23 -13.80 -19.78 16.75
N VAL A 24 -13.33 -18.89 17.63
CA VAL A 24 -11.96 -18.36 17.63
C VAL A 24 -11.35 -18.60 18.99
N GLU A 25 -10.10 -19.01 19.04
CA GLU A 25 -9.29 -19.15 20.23
C GLU A 25 -7.88 -18.64 19.93
N ASP A 26 -7.37 -17.76 20.77
CA ASP A 26 -6.05 -17.13 20.59
C ASP A 26 -5.87 -16.47 19.22
N GLY A 27 -6.91 -15.80 18.71
CA GLY A 27 -6.89 -15.12 17.42
C GLY A 27 -6.96 -16.06 16.20
N ILE A 28 -7.10 -17.37 16.42
CA ILE A 28 -7.12 -18.38 15.35
C ILE A 28 -8.52 -19.00 15.25
N ILE A 29 -9.03 -19.09 14.02
CA ILE A 29 -10.28 -19.82 13.75
C ILE A 29 -10.05 -21.32 14.05
N LYS A 30 -10.73 -21.83 15.08
CA LYS A 30 -10.63 -23.24 15.48
C LYS A 30 -11.67 -24.11 14.80
N THR A 31 -12.88 -23.61 14.69
CA THR A 31 -13.95 -24.34 14.01
C THR A 31 -14.75 -23.42 13.11
N MET A 32 -15.17 -23.97 12.00
CA MET A 32 -16.14 -23.36 11.10
C MET A 32 -17.16 -24.45 10.75
N VAL A 33 -18.40 -24.22 11.10
CA VAL A 33 -19.49 -25.19 10.93
C VAL A 33 -20.53 -24.60 9.99
N ASP A 34 -20.89 -25.35 8.96
CA ASP A 34 -21.95 -24.96 8.03
C ASP A 34 -23.30 -24.96 8.73
N LEU A 35 -24.08 -23.96 8.44
CA LEU A 35 -25.45 -23.79 8.92
C LEU A 35 -26.45 -23.83 7.76
N PRO A 36 -27.75 -24.08 8.04
CA PRO A 36 -28.81 -23.89 7.07
C PRO A 36 -28.79 -22.49 6.47
N HIS A 37 -29.21 -22.37 5.21
CA HIS A 37 -29.26 -21.09 4.53
C HIS A 37 -30.15 -20.08 5.25
N ASN A 38 -29.56 -18.93 5.60
CA ASN A 38 -30.23 -17.77 6.18
C ASN A 38 -29.87 -16.52 5.36
N PRO A 39 -30.77 -16.02 4.50
CA PRO A 39 -30.48 -14.85 3.65
C PRO A 39 -30.29 -13.56 4.46
N ASP A 40 -30.83 -13.48 5.67
CA ASP A 40 -30.81 -12.31 6.53
C ASP A 40 -29.57 -12.28 7.46
N ALA A 41 -28.75 -13.34 7.46
CA ALA A 41 -27.53 -13.38 8.25
C ALA A 41 -26.53 -12.30 7.76
N PRO A 42 -25.80 -11.65 8.70
CA PRO A 42 -24.81 -10.63 8.35
C PRO A 42 -23.72 -11.21 7.46
N LEU A 43 -23.20 -10.37 6.56
CA LEU A 43 -22.09 -10.74 5.68
C LEU A 43 -20.80 -10.80 6.47
N LEU A 44 -20.02 -11.84 6.22
CA LEU A 44 -18.68 -12.02 6.78
C LEU A 44 -17.67 -12.09 5.64
N LEU A 45 -16.74 -11.17 5.64
CA LEU A 45 -15.64 -11.08 4.69
C LEU A 45 -14.31 -11.03 5.44
N PRO A 46 -13.19 -11.42 4.82
CA PRO A 46 -11.87 -11.06 5.31
C PRO A 46 -11.76 -9.55 5.49
N GLY A 47 -10.95 -9.10 6.44
CA GLY A 47 -10.63 -7.70 6.57
C GLY A 47 -10.05 -7.16 5.26
N LEU A 48 -10.37 -5.91 4.93
CA LEU A 48 -9.85 -5.24 3.76
C LEU A 48 -8.36 -4.95 3.92
N VAL A 49 -7.65 -4.85 2.80
CA VAL A 49 -6.23 -4.49 2.75
C VAL A 49 -6.07 -3.26 1.89
N ASP A 50 -5.43 -2.21 2.40
CA ASP A 50 -5.08 -1.03 1.64
C ASP A 50 -3.57 -0.99 1.40
N LEU A 51 -3.18 -1.02 0.13
CA LEU A 51 -1.77 -1.09 -0.27
C LEU A 51 -1.11 0.28 -0.43
N HIS A 52 -1.86 1.39 -0.24
CA HIS A 52 -1.35 2.72 -0.49
C HIS A 52 -2.00 3.75 0.42
N VAL A 53 -1.38 4.01 1.58
CA VAL A 53 -1.89 4.96 2.59
C VAL A 53 -0.82 5.95 3.00
N HIS A 54 -1.20 7.20 3.26
CA HIS A 54 -0.30 8.22 3.78
C HIS A 54 -0.56 8.51 5.26
N ALA A 55 0.15 7.82 6.15
CA ALA A 55 0.05 8.03 7.59
C ALA A 55 0.76 9.31 8.07
N ARG A 56 1.58 9.95 7.24
CA ARG A 56 2.26 11.23 7.50
C ARG A 56 3.16 11.27 8.74
N ASP A 57 3.46 10.13 9.33
CA ASP A 57 4.24 9.96 10.56
C ASP A 57 5.45 9.05 10.26
N PRO A 58 6.66 9.53 10.49
CA PRO A 58 7.04 10.78 11.14
C PRO A 58 6.87 12.04 10.28
N GLY A 59 6.84 13.20 10.93
CA GLY A 59 7.07 14.52 10.34
C GLY A 59 5.88 15.44 10.16
N PHE A 60 4.68 14.92 9.90
CA PHE A 60 3.50 15.75 9.62
C PHE A 60 2.27 15.39 10.49
N PRO A 61 2.41 15.27 11.83
CA PRO A 61 1.34 14.74 12.69
C PRO A 61 0.09 15.63 12.72
N ALA A 62 0.19 16.89 12.29
CA ALA A 62 -0.97 17.77 12.15
C ALA A 62 -1.86 17.40 10.95
N LYS A 63 -1.33 16.63 9.98
CA LYS A 63 -2.11 16.14 8.83
C LYS A 63 -2.71 14.77 9.12
N GLU A 64 -1.91 13.86 9.66
CA GLU A 64 -2.27 12.49 10.03
C GLU A 64 -1.14 11.89 10.88
N ASP A 65 -1.44 10.90 11.73
CA ASP A 65 -0.46 10.09 12.42
C ASP A 65 -0.82 8.58 12.30
N LEU A 66 0.12 7.72 12.68
CA LEU A 66 -0.08 6.27 12.58
C LEU A 66 -1.28 5.77 13.39
N PHE A 67 -1.57 6.40 14.54
CA PHE A 67 -2.66 5.97 15.41
C PHE A 67 -4.03 6.32 14.79
N THR A 68 -4.19 7.57 14.35
CA THR A 68 -5.46 8.05 13.77
C THR A 68 -5.71 7.40 12.40
N CYS A 69 -4.66 7.18 11.61
CA CYS A 69 -4.71 6.42 10.37
C CYS A 69 -5.19 4.98 10.60
N ALA A 70 -4.60 4.27 11.57
CA ALA A 70 -5.01 2.91 11.92
C ALA A 70 -6.44 2.85 12.49
N ALA A 71 -6.85 3.86 13.27
CA ALA A 71 -8.21 3.97 13.79
C ALA A 71 -9.24 4.17 12.66
N ALA A 72 -8.94 5.02 11.68
CA ALA A 72 -9.76 5.22 10.49
C ALA A 72 -9.85 3.94 9.65
N ALA A 73 -8.72 3.28 9.42
CA ALA A 73 -8.67 2.01 8.70
C ALA A 73 -9.54 0.94 9.38
N ARG A 74 -9.42 0.78 10.71
CA ARG A 74 -10.27 -0.13 11.48
C ARG A 74 -11.75 0.19 11.32
N ALA A 75 -12.11 1.46 11.41
CA ALA A 75 -13.50 1.90 11.25
C ALA A 75 -14.03 1.59 9.83
N GLY A 76 -13.16 1.61 8.81
CA GLY A 76 -13.46 1.24 7.44
C GLY A 76 -13.47 -0.28 7.18
N GLY A 77 -13.13 -1.13 8.18
CA GLY A 77 -13.10 -2.58 8.02
C GLY A 77 -11.78 -3.12 7.46
N PHE A 78 -10.72 -2.31 7.46
CA PHE A 78 -9.38 -2.76 7.06
C PHE A 78 -8.68 -3.48 8.20
N SER A 79 -8.00 -4.58 7.88
CA SER A 79 -7.14 -5.33 8.80
C SER A 79 -5.66 -5.01 8.61
N ASP A 80 -5.30 -4.54 7.42
CA ASP A 80 -3.93 -4.25 7.01
C ASP A 80 -3.88 -2.98 6.18
N ILE A 81 -2.86 -2.16 6.43
CA ILE A 81 -2.56 -0.96 5.63
C ILE A 81 -1.07 -0.89 5.33
N ALA A 82 -0.71 -0.50 4.11
CA ALA A 82 0.67 -0.24 3.72
C ALA A 82 0.93 1.26 3.63
N VAL A 83 1.88 1.76 4.45
CA VAL A 83 2.14 3.19 4.59
C VAL A 83 3.30 3.64 3.71
N MET A 84 3.06 4.68 2.91
CA MET A 84 4.00 5.23 1.96
C MET A 84 5.19 5.92 2.63
N PRO A 85 6.37 5.94 1.97
CA PRO A 85 7.63 6.42 2.54
C PRO A 85 7.80 7.94 2.57
N ASN A 86 6.92 8.71 1.90
CA ASN A 86 7.00 10.17 1.78
C ASN A 86 6.69 10.92 3.09
N THR A 87 7.44 10.62 4.10
CA THR A 87 7.41 11.20 5.45
C THR A 87 8.54 12.23 5.64
N SER A 88 8.71 12.78 6.84
CA SER A 88 9.85 13.67 7.15
C SER A 88 10.46 13.28 8.49
N PRO A 89 11.64 12.65 8.49
CA PRO A 89 12.42 12.25 7.31
C PRO A 89 11.74 11.18 6.47
N VAL A 90 12.13 11.06 5.18
CA VAL A 90 11.69 10.01 4.27
C VAL A 90 12.05 8.63 4.84
N CYS A 91 11.18 7.63 4.66
CA CYS A 91 11.44 6.27 5.13
C CYS A 91 12.45 5.54 4.22
N ASP A 92 13.71 5.99 4.26
CA ASP A 92 14.84 5.54 3.46
C ASP A 92 15.96 4.87 4.28
N THR A 93 15.71 4.65 5.59
CA THR A 93 16.64 3.96 6.50
C THR A 93 15.96 2.82 7.26
N PRO A 94 16.70 1.74 7.62
CA PRO A 94 16.16 0.64 8.42
C PRO A 94 15.59 1.07 9.78
N GLU A 95 16.13 2.15 10.36
CA GLU A 95 15.68 2.71 11.63
C GLU A 95 14.25 3.25 11.53
N LEU A 96 13.91 3.90 10.42
CA LEU A 96 12.56 4.43 10.18
C LEU A 96 11.55 3.32 9.91
N VAL A 97 11.94 2.26 9.20
CA VAL A 97 11.12 1.06 9.05
C VAL A 97 10.79 0.47 10.43
N ARG A 98 11.80 0.28 11.29
CA ARG A 98 11.60 -0.25 12.65
C ARG A 98 10.75 0.69 13.52
N TYR A 99 10.94 2.01 13.37
CA TYR A 99 10.14 3.01 14.09
C TYR A 99 8.64 2.82 13.80
N ILE A 100 8.26 2.71 12.52
CA ILE A 100 6.86 2.51 12.12
C ILE A 100 6.33 1.21 12.71
N LEU A 101 7.06 0.10 12.60
CA LEU A 101 6.67 -1.21 13.13
C LEU A 101 6.52 -1.20 14.65
N GLN A 102 7.46 -0.61 15.36
CA GLN A 102 7.41 -0.54 16.83
C GLN A 102 6.26 0.35 17.32
N LYS A 103 6.05 1.50 16.68
CA LYS A 103 4.98 2.43 17.04
C LYS A 103 3.59 1.86 16.82
N SER A 104 3.44 0.98 15.84
CA SER A 104 2.16 0.36 15.46
C SER A 104 1.96 -1.05 16.01
N ALA A 105 2.89 -1.57 16.82
CA ALA A 105 2.88 -2.98 17.28
C ALA A 105 1.60 -3.39 18.02
N ASP A 106 1.00 -2.48 18.79
CA ASP A 106 -0.20 -2.74 19.59
C ASP A 106 -1.50 -2.28 18.89
N PHE A 107 -1.43 -1.88 17.62
CA PHE A 107 -2.62 -1.45 16.89
C PHE A 107 -3.48 -2.67 16.49
N SER A 108 -4.78 -2.45 16.39
CA SER A 108 -5.72 -3.50 15.93
C SER A 108 -5.71 -3.73 14.41
N VAL A 109 -5.03 -2.85 13.66
CA VAL A 109 -4.76 -2.95 12.23
C VAL A 109 -3.26 -3.14 12.06
N ARG A 110 -2.84 -4.08 11.22
CA ARG A 110 -1.43 -4.27 10.90
C ARG A 110 -0.96 -3.16 9.98
N VAL A 111 0.13 -2.49 10.38
CA VAL A 111 0.75 -1.43 9.60
C VAL A 111 2.02 -1.98 8.95
N HIS A 112 2.08 -1.91 7.63
CA HIS A 112 3.19 -2.40 6.82
C HIS A 112 3.97 -1.21 6.25
N PRO A 113 5.20 -0.95 6.70
CA PRO A 113 6.00 0.14 6.14
C PRO A 113 6.45 -0.18 4.71
N ILE A 114 6.33 0.80 3.83
CA ILE A 114 6.96 0.83 2.52
C ILE A 114 8.23 1.67 2.64
N SER A 115 9.35 1.18 2.09
CA SER A 115 10.60 1.91 2.01
C SER A 115 10.66 2.76 0.76
N ALA A 116 11.37 3.89 0.80
CA ALA A 116 11.79 4.56 -0.42
C ALA A 116 12.62 3.62 -1.31
N ILE A 117 12.57 3.84 -2.62
CA ILE A 117 13.44 3.21 -3.61
C ILE A 117 14.80 3.92 -3.59
N THR A 118 14.77 5.26 -3.57
CA THR A 118 15.98 6.09 -3.61
C THR A 118 16.13 6.90 -2.33
N VAL A 119 17.38 7.23 -1.99
CA VAL A 119 17.69 8.05 -0.82
C VAL A 119 17.00 9.41 -0.94
N GLY A 120 16.19 9.74 0.07
CA GLY A 120 15.41 10.97 0.11
C GLY A 120 14.37 11.12 -0.99
N GLU A 121 14.04 10.04 -1.75
CA GLU A 121 13.16 10.08 -2.94
C GLU A 121 13.70 11.04 -4.04
N MET A 122 15.04 11.16 -4.12
CA MET A 122 15.69 12.10 -5.04
C MET A 122 16.01 11.53 -6.42
N SER A 123 15.73 10.24 -6.67
CA SER A 123 16.01 9.56 -7.94
C SER A 123 17.51 9.54 -8.34
N GLU A 124 18.41 9.57 -7.36
CA GLU A 124 19.86 9.64 -7.60
C GLU A 124 20.59 8.35 -7.21
N GLN A 125 20.23 7.77 -6.07
CA GLN A 125 20.88 6.60 -5.50
C GLN A 125 19.87 5.70 -4.82
N LEU A 126 19.96 4.37 -5.06
CA LEU A 126 19.13 3.40 -4.36
C LEU A 126 19.45 3.38 -2.86
N VAL A 127 18.41 3.18 -2.05
CA VAL A 127 18.60 2.80 -0.64
C VAL A 127 19.28 1.42 -0.55
N ASN A 128 19.77 1.05 0.62
CA ASN A 128 20.17 -0.34 0.85
C ASN A 128 18.91 -1.22 0.97
N MET A 129 18.39 -1.67 -0.18
CA MET A 129 17.12 -2.40 -0.28
C MET A 129 17.12 -3.69 0.55
N GLU A 130 18.26 -4.37 0.64
CA GLU A 130 18.44 -5.57 1.46
C GLU A 130 18.23 -5.26 2.95
N ALA A 131 18.90 -4.23 3.45
CA ALA A 131 18.77 -3.80 4.84
C ALA A 131 17.35 -3.28 5.17
N MET A 132 16.70 -2.64 4.21
CA MET A 132 15.30 -2.19 4.36
C MET A 132 14.35 -3.39 4.46
N ALA A 133 14.51 -4.38 3.59
CA ALA A 133 13.73 -5.62 3.61
C ALA A 133 13.94 -6.41 4.92
N ASP A 134 15.20 -6.52 5.39
CA ASP A 134 15.54 -7.16 6.66
C ASP A 134 14.96 -6.42 7.87
N ALA A 135 14.83 -5.10 7.79
CA ALA A 135 14.17 -4.30 8.81
C ALA A 135 12.64 -4.49 8.84
N GLY A 136 12.05 -5.07 7.80
CA GLY A 136 10.63 -5.37 7.70
C GLY A 136 9.85 -4.55 6.68
N ALA A 137 10.50 -3.82 5.77
CA ALA A 137 9.81 -3.14 4.68
C ALA A 137 9.03 -4.15 3.83
N MET A 138 7.77 -3.86 3.55
CA MET A 138 6.89 -4.74 2.77
C MET A 138 7.15 -4.59 1.27
N ALA A 139 7.44 -3.40 0.83
CA ALA A 139 7.59 -2.99 -0.56
C ALA A 139 8.51 -1.78 -0.67
N PHE A 140 8.74 -1.31 -1.91
CA PHE A 140 9.51 -0.11 -2.19
C PHE A 140 8.72 0.85 -3.09
N SER A 141 8.81 2.16 -2.81
CA SER A 141 8.15 3.21 -3.58
C SER A 141 8.88 4.54 -3.41
N ASP A 142 8.93 5.35 -4.46
CA ASP A 142 9.19 6.78 -4.37
C ASP A 142 7.88 7.50 -4.73
N ASP A 143 6.89 7.38 -3.83
CA ASP A 143 5.56 7.89 -4.10
C ASP A 143 5.51 9.41 -4.17
N GLY A 144 4.93 9.93 -5.27
CA GLY A 144 4.93 11.35 -5.61
C GLY A 144 6.18 11.82 -6.35
N HIS A 145 7.25 11.01 -6.41
CA HIS A 145 8.53 11.32 -7.05
C HIS A 145 9.01 10.14 -7.90
N PRO A 146 8.56 10.00 -9.16
CA PRO A 146 8.92 8.84 -9.99
C PRO A 146 10.44 8.77 -10.19
N VAL A 147 11.02 7.57 -10.07
CA VAL A 147 12.43 7.33 -10.38
C VAL A 147 12.66 7.64 -11.87
N LYS A 148 13.49 8.64 -12.18
CA LYS A 148 13.62 9.21 -13.53
C LYS A 148 14.50 8.38 -14.46
N ASP A 149 15.57 7.81 -13.92
CA ASP A 149 16.55 7.03 -14.67
C ASP A 149 16.07 5.59 -14.85
N ASP A 150 16.09 5.09 -16.10
CA ASP A 150 15.63 3.74 -16.43
C ASP A 150 16.57 2.66 -15.89
N ASP A 151 17.89 2.92 -15.88
CA ASP A 151 18.86 1.95 -15.39
C ASP A 151 18.76 1.80 -13.88
N LEU A 152 18.57 2.91 -13.17
CA LEU A 152 18.33 2.93 -11.73
C LEU A 152 17.03 2.19 -11.35
N MET A 153 15.94 2.46 -12.08
CA MET A 153 14.66 1.78 -11.86
C MET A 153 14.74 0.28 -12.19
N ARG A 154 15.45 -0.08 -13.24
CA ARG A 154 15.71 -1.48 -13.62
C ARG A 154 16.49 -2.21 -12.54
N GLU A 155 17.54 -1.58 -11.99
CA GLU A 155 18.30 -2.14 -10.88
C GLU A 155 17.41 -2.33 -9.64
N ALA A 156 16.59 -1.35 -9.29
CA ALA A 156 15.64 -1.44 -8.19
C ALA A 156 14.67 -2.62 -8.38
N LEU A 157 14.09 -2.77 -9.57
CA LEU A 157 13.18 -3.89 -9.88
C LEU A 157 13.87 -5.26 -9.75
N VAL A 158 15.10 -5.38 -10.25
CA VAL A 158 15.87 -6.64 -10.13
C VAL A 158 16.18 -6.98 -8.68
N ARG A 159 16.56 -5.99 -7.86
CA ARG A 159 16.80 -6.18 -6.42
C ARG A 159 15.51 -6.53 -5.68
N ALA A 160 14.44 -5.77 -5.90
CA ALA A 160 13.13 -6.04 -5.28
C ALA A 160 12.64 -7.46 -5.58
N LYS A 161 12.78 -7.92 -6.85
CA LYS A 161 12.45 -9.28 -7.25
C LYS A 161 13.25 -10.34 -6.46
N LYS A 162 14.57 -10.15 -6.30
CA LYS A 162 15.41 -11.06 -5.52
C LYS A 162 14.99 -11.14 -4.05
N LEU A 163 14.50 -10.03 -3.50
CA LEU A 163 13.99 -9.93 -2.13
C LEU A 163 12.55 -10.44 -1.98
N GLY A 164 11.89 -10.79 -3.09
CA GLY A 164 10.48 -11.19 -3.08
C GLY A 164 9.53 -10.04 -2.72
N LYS A 165 9.92 -8.80 -2.99
CA LYS A 165 9.15 -7.58 -2.68
C LYS A 165 8.68 -6.90 -3.95
N PRO A 166 7.48 -6.30 -3.97
CA PRO A 166 7.03 -5.50 -5.10
C PRO A 166 7.63 -4.08 -5.05
N ILE A 167 7.65 -3.43 -6.21
CA ILE A 167 7.76 -1.99 -6.32
C ILE A 167 6.36 -1.42 -6.57
N LEU A 168 5.99 -0.36 -5.85
CA LEU A 168 4.79 0.42 -6.05
C LEU A 168 5.19 1.71 -6.74
N ALA A 169 4.89 1.83 -8.04
CA ALA A 169 5.35 2.95 -8.84
C ALA A 169 4.35 4.10 -8.84
N HIS A 170 4.85 5.31 -8.63
CA HIS A 170 4.15 6.53 -9.00
C HIS A 170 4.39 6.79 -10.48
N SER A 171 3.40 6.47 -11.31
CA SER A 171 3.56 6.45 -12.77
C SER A 171 3.18 7.80 -13.39
N GLU A 172 4.12 8.73 -13.41
CA GLU A 172 3.97 10.05 -14.01
C GLU A 172 5.23 10.46 -14.77
N ASP A 173 5.08 11.01 -15.97
CA ASP A 173 6.16 11.68 -16.67
C ASP A 173 6.16 13.17 -16.31
N GLU A 174 7.03 13.56 -15.36
CA GLU A 174 7.13 14.93 -14.86
C GLU A 174 7.45 15.97 -15.94
N ARG A 175 8.04 15.56 -17.09
CA ARG A 175 8.31 16.48 -18.22
C ARG A 175 7.02 16.92 -18.88
N LEU A 176 6.01 16.04 -18.89
CA LEU A 176 4.69 16.32 -19.46
C LEU A 176 3.76 16.99 -18.46
N SER A 177 3.84 16.65 -17.18
CA SER A 177 2.98 17.20 -16.12
C SER A 177 3.46 18.54 -15.56
N ALA A 178 4.72 18.92 -15.81
CA ALA A 178 5.36 20.08 -15.22
C ALA A 178 4.51 21.36 -15.29
N GLY A 179 4.24 21.95 -14.11
CA GLY A 179 3.47 23.18 -13.96
C GLY A 179 1.97 23.02 -14.15
N GLY A 180 1.46 21.82 -14.36
CA GLY A 180 0.03 21.51 -14.31
C GLY A 180 -0.45 21.39 -12.85
N CYS A 181 -1.72 21.71 -12.61
CA CYS A 181 -2.32 21.64 -11.28
C CYS A 181 -3.68 20.95 -11.27
N ILE A 182 -4.17 20.56 -12.43
CA ILE A 182 -5.45 19.87 -12.62
C ILE A 182 -5.36 19.03 -13.90
N ASN A 183 -6.17 18.00 -14.04
CA ASN A 183 -6.24 17.25 -15.28
C ASN A 183 -6.65 18.15 -16.47
N GLN A 184 -5.97 17.99 -17.61
CA GLN A 184 -6.28 18.73 -18.82
C GLN A 184 -7.66 18.36 -19.36
N GLY A 185 -8.53 19.35 -19.56
CA GLY A 185 -9.87 19.14 -20.05
C GLY A 185 -10.73 20.40 -20.04
N LYS A 186 -12.05 20.21 -20.15
CA LYS A 186 -13.00 21.32 -20.16
C LYS A 186 -12.90 22.20 -18.91
N VAL A 187 -12.68 21.61 -17.73
CA VAL A 187 -12.61 22.35 -16.46
C VAL A 187 -11.32 23.16 -16.38
N SER A 188 -10.17 22.60 -16.74
CA SER A 188 -8.91 23.35 -16.75
C SER A 188 -8.96 24.56 -17.72
N ALA A 189 -9.56 24.36 -18.90
CA ALA A 189 -9.75 25.43 -19.88
C ALA A 189 -10.71 26.51 -19.37
N LEU A 190 -11.83 26.11 -18.74
CA LEU A 190 -12.81 27.06 -18.18
C LEU A 190 -12.21 27.92 -17.06
N LEU A 191 -11.36 27.33 -16.23
CA LEU A 191 -10.73 28.01 -15.08
C LEU A 191 -9.44 28.76 -15.47
N GLY A 192 -8.97 28.64 -16.72
CA GLY A 192 -7.70 29.21 -17.16
C GLY A 192 -6.47 28.59 -16.47
N LEU A 193 -6.60 27.35 -15.96
CA LEU A 193 -5.55 26.64 -15.28
C LEU A 193 -4.77 25.75 -16.25
N ARG A 194 -3.45 25.62 -16.01
CA ARG A 194 -2.62 24.70 -16.78
C ARG A 194 -3.01 23.26 -16.44
N GLY A 195 -3.46 22.52 -17.47
CA GLY A 195 -3.83 21.12 -17.35
C GLY A 195 -2.62 20.19 -17.42
N ILE A 196 -2.70 19.06 -16.70
CA ILE A 196 -1.82 17.91 -16.85
C ILE A 196 -2.42 17.03 -17.95
N PRO A 197 -1.72 16.77 -19.05
CA PRO A 197 -2.23 15.91 -20.11
C PRO A 197 -2.29 14.43 -19.65
N ASN A 198 -3.23 13.68 -20.18
CA ASN A 198 -3.35 12.24 -19.89
C ASN A 198 -2.07 11.46 -20.27
N GLU A 199 -1.36 11.94 -21.26
CA GLU A 199 -0.08 11.38 -21.72
C GLU A 199 0.98 11.32 -20.63
N ALA A 200 0.95 12.23 -19.65
CA ALA A 200 1.88 12.21 -18.51
C ALA A 200 1.78 10.90 -17.72
N GLU A 201 0.57 10.45 -17.44
CA GLU A 201 0.31 9.19 -16.73
C GLU A 201 0.50 7.99 -17.67
N ILE A 202 -0.01 8.07 -18.90
CA ILE A 202 0.09 6.99 -19.89
C ILE A 202 1.54 6.61 -20.18
N GLU A 203 2.43 7.59 -20.39
CA GLU A 203 3.86 7.33 -20.66
C GLU A 203 4.56 6.78 -19.40
N GLY A 204 4.25 7.30 -18.21
CA GLY A 204 4.72 6.75 -16.94
C GLY A 204 4.36 5.26 -16.79
N ILE A 205 3.09 4.92 -17.04
CA ILE A 205 2.60 3.53 -16.97
C ILE A 205 3.26 2.65 -18.04
N ARG A 206 3.38 3.11 -19.28
CA ARG A 206 4.05 2.36 -20.37
C ARG A 206 5.49 2.04 -20.02
N ARG A 207 6.22 3.01 -19.50
CA ARG A 207 7.59 2.85 -19.02
C ARG A 207 7.68 1.81 -17.92
N ALA A 208 6.85 1.93 -16.89
CA ALA A 208 6.81 1.01 -15.76
C ALA A 208 6.50 -0.42 -16.21
N ILE A 209 5.52 -0.62 -17.10
CA ILE A 209 5.20 -1.94 -17.68
C ILE A 209 6.37 -2.49 -18.50
N SER A 210 7.07 -1.66 -19.29
CA SER A 210 8.22 -2.10 -20.09
C SER A 210 9.33 -2.65 -19.21
N LEU A 211 9.72 -1.91 -18.17
CA LEU A 211 10.75 -2.30 -17.21
C LEU A 211 10.35 -3.54 -16.40
N CYS A 212 9.06 -3.62 -16.04
CA CYS A 212 8.52 -4.81 -15.37
C CYS A 212 8.61 -6.06 -16.25
N ARG A 213 8.26 -5.96 -17.54
CA ARG A 213 8.36 -7.09 -18.49
C ARG A 213 9.81 -7.52 -18.71
N GLU A 214 10.74 -6.58 -18.80
CA GLU A 214 12.17 -6.83 -18.97
C GLU A 214 12.75 -7.58 -17.76
N THR A 215 12.42 -7.14 -16.55
CA THR A 215 12.99 -7.68 -15.31
C THR A 215 12.20 -8.87 -14.77
N GLY A 216 10.92 -8.98 -15.10
CA GLY A 216 9.98 -9.94 -14.53
C GLY A 216 9.77 -9.73 -13.03
N ALA A 217 9.93 -8.49 -12.53
CA ALA A 217 9.71 -8.12 -11.14
C ALA A 217 8.22 -7.87 -10.87
N PRO A 218 7.74 -8.11 -9.63
CA PRO A 218 6.39 -7.71 -9.25
C PRO A 218 6.30 -6.19 -9.16
N LEU A 219 5.33 -5.61 -9.87
CA LEU A 219 5.06 -4.17 -9.95
C LEU A 219 3.58 -3.89 -9.68
N HIS A 220 3.34 -2.88 -8.84
CA HIS A 220 2.03 -2.29 -8.60
C HIS A 220 2.01 -0.86 -9.11
#